data_2deee11691e78e1d586e5d78d053bc7f
#
_entry.id   2deee11691e78e1d586e5d78d053bc7f
#
_cell.length_a   1.000
_cell.length_b   1.000
_cell.length_c   1.000
_cell.angle_alpha   90.00
_cell.angle_beta   90.00
_cell.angle_gamma   90.00
#
_symmetry.space_group_name_H-M   'P 1'
#
loop_
_entity.id
_entity.type
_entity.pdbx_description
1 polymer ?
#
loop_
_entity_poly.entity_id
_entity_poly.type
_entity_poly.pdbx_seq_one_letter_code
_entity_poly.pdbx_strand_id
1 'polypeptide(L)'
;MYSQVLGYARRVLQQVHPESGSLFGFVPLYGSIAAGAPIEMLQIEEIHPVPNALLLRYPKAFYLRVKGESMNRILPNGCYALICPTSEVVDGSVYAVSVGSSNATVKRVRKLNNGIALEPDSNDPTYKSQVFDYGDGELETLSVIGRVVWFCVPYDYEI
;
A
#
# COMPACT_ATOMS: atom_id res chain seq x y z
N MET A 1 -24.54 10.94 6.77
CA MET A 1 -23.74 9.74 7.07
C MET A 1 -22.29 9.83 6.55
N TYR A 2 -22.07 10.20 5.30
CA TYR A 2 -20.71 10.39 4.74
C TYR A 2 -19.86 11.44 5.47
N SER A 3 -20.41 12.58 5.85
CA SER A 3 -19.71 13.65 6.55
C SER A 3 -19.29 13.28 7.99
N GLN A 4 -19.99 12.35 8.63
CA GLN A 4 -19.66 11.89 10.00
C GLN A 4 -18.50 10.89 9.98
N VAL A 5 -18.43 10.01 8.97
CA VAL A 5 -17.33 9.04 8.80
C VAL A 5 -16.04 9.77 8.42
N LEU A 6 -16.09 10.74 7.52
CA LEU A 6 -14.97 11.61 7.18
C LEU A 6 -14.49 12.44 8.38
N GLY A 7 -15.42 12.95 9.20
CA GLY A 7 -15.10 13.68 10.42
C GLY A 7 -14.49 12.80 11.51
N TYR A 8 -14.86 11.52 11.57
CA TYR A 8 -14.28 10.53 12.48
C TYR A 8 -12.86 10.12 12.02
N ALA A 9 -12.70 9.77 10.74
CA ALA A 9 -11.41 9.45 10.17
C ALA A 9 -10.40 10.61 10.27
N ARG A 10 -10.84 11.85 9.99
CA ARG A 10 -10.04 13.06 10.18
C ARG A 10 -9.66 13.30 11.65
N ARG A 11 -10.58 13.09 12.59
CA ARG A 11 -10.30 13.23 14.03
C ARG A 11 -9.35 12.17 14.52
N VAL A 12 -9.51 10.91 14.09
CA VAL A 12 -8.61 9.82 14.44
C VAL A 12 -7.22 10.10 13.86
N LEU A 13 -7.10 10.53 12.61
CA LEU A 13 -5.82 10.89 12.00
C LEU A 13 -5.16 12.14 12.63
N GLN A 14 -5.95 13.07 13.19
CA GLN A 14 -5.43 14.24 13.91
C GLN A 14 -5.05 13.92 15.37
N GLN A 15 -5.64 12.89 15.97
CA GLN A 15 -5.34 12.46 17.34
C GLN A 15 -4.14 11.50 17.43
N VAL A 16 -3.67 10.99 16.30
CA VAL A 16 -2.52 10.05 16.22
C VAL A 16 -1.20 10.83 16.05
N HIS A 17 -1.05 11.97 16.73
CA HIS A 17 0.29 12.47 16.98
C HIS A 17 0.91 11.60 18.07
N PRO A 18 2.07 10.96 17.82
CA PRO A 18 2.75 10.20 18.86
C PRO A 18 3.07 11.16 20.01
N GLU A 19 2.41 10.96 21.12
CA GLU A 19 2.82 11.62 22.35
C GLU A 19 4.29 11.24 22.61
N SER A 20 5.11 12.20 22.95
CA SER A 20 6.51 11.97 23.27
C SER A 20 6.59 10.94 24.41
N GLY A 21 7.06 9.74 24.10
CA GLY A 21 7.18 8.60 25.02
C GLY A 21 6.34 7.37 24.68
N SER A 22 5.41 7.42 23.73
CA SER A 22 4.71 6.24 23.25
C SER A 22 5.58 5.42 22.30
N LEU A 23 5.60 4.07 22.49
CA LEU A 23 6.30 3.15 21.59
C LEU A 23 5.53 2.90 20.28
N PHE A 24 4.21 3.10 20.28
CA PHE A 24 3.31 2.84 19.17
C PHE A 24 2.43 4.04 18.86
N GLY A 25 2.21 4.26 17.58
CA GLY A 25 1.12 5.06 17.04
C GLY A 25 0.08 4.16 16.38
N PHE A 26 -0.91 4.78 15.72
CA PHE A 26 -1.98 4.06 15.03
C PHE A 26 -2.20 4.67 13.66
N VAL A 27 -2.43 3.83 12.66
CA VAL A 27 -2.74 4.26 11.29
C VAL A 27 -3.93 3.47 10.74
N PRO A 28 -4.64 4.03 9.74
CA PRO A 28 -5.73 3.30 9.11
C PRO A 28 -5.23 2.08 8.35
N LEU A 29 -6.00 1.01 8.38
CA LEU A 29 -5.87 -0.17 7.54
C LEU A 29 -6.99 -0.18 6.51
N TYR A 30 -6.61 -0.30 5.24
CA TYR A 30 -7.53 -0.51 4.13
C TYR A 30 -7.50 -1.96 3.67
N GLY A 31 -8.68 -2.57 3.52
CA GLY A 31 -8.82 -3.93 2.96
C GLY A 31 -8.61 -3.95 1.45
N SER A 32 -8.95 -2.86 0.77
CA SER A 32 -8.70 -2.64 -0.65
C SER A 32 -8.68 -1.14 -0.97
N ILE A 33 -8.01 -0.79 -2.05
CA ILE A 33 -7.99 0.57 -2.60
C ILE A 33 -8.52 0.49 -4.03
N ALA A 34 -9.66 1.11 -4.28
CA ALA A 34 -10.25 1.16 -5.60
C ALA A 34 -9.44 2.07 -6.53
N ALA A 35 -9.35 1.70 -7.81
CA ALA A 35 -8.64 2.47 -8.81
C ALA A 35 -9.21 3.90 -8.93
N GLY A 36 -8.31 4.89 -8.90
CA GLY A 36 -8.66 6.30 -9.06
C GLY A 36 -9.40 6.93 -7.87
N ALA A 37 -9.73 6.18 -6.82
CA ALA A 37 -10.37 6.73 -5.64
C ALA A 37 -9.37 7.49 -4.77
N PRO A 38 -9.66 8.73 -4.35
CA PRO A 38 -8.86 9.41 -3.34
C PRO A 38 -8.84 8.63 -2.03
N ILE A 39 -7.69 8.56 -1.37
CA ILE A 39 -7.53 7.79 -0.11
C ILE A 39 -8.52 8.26 0.96
N GLU A 40 -8.84 9.54 0.99
CA GLU A 40 -9.78 10.14 1.93
C GLU A 40 -11.23 9.64 1.76
N MET A 41 -11.55 9.06 0.60
CA MET A 41 -12.86 8.49 0.29
C MET A 41 -12.94 6.98 0.50
N LEU A 42 -11.83 6.33 0.84
CA LEU A 42 -11.79 4.88 1.05
C LEU A 42 -12.34 4.50 2.42
N GLN A 43 -12.96 3.33 2.46
CA GLN A 43 -13.43 2.77 3.72
C GLN A 43 -12.28 2.22 4.54
N ILE A 44 -12.07 2.78 5.73
CA ILE A 44 -11.15 2.23 6.72
C ILE A 44 -11.74 0.95 7.28
N GLU A 45 -10.99 -0.15 7.20
CA GLU A 45 -11.38 -1.43 7.76
C GLU A 45 -11.18 -1.44 9.28
N GLU A 46 -10.02 -0.98 9.74
CA GLU A 46 -9.70 -0.82 11.15
C GLU A 46 -8.58 0.21 11.34
N ILE A 47 -8.34 0.61 12.59
CA ILE A 47 -7.16 1.37 13.02
C ILE A 47 -6.18 0.36 13.64
N HIS A 48 -4.95 0.32 13.13
CA HIS A 48 -3.98 -0.69 13.53
C HIS A 48 -2.69 -0.05 14.09
N PRO A 49 -2.08 -0.63 15.13
CA PRO A 49 -0.85 -0.08 15.70
C PRO A 49 0.33 -0.18 14.74
N VAL A 50 1.21 0.81 14.83
CA VAL A 50 2.47 0.88 14.10
C VAL A 50 3.58 1.36 15.03
N PRO A 51 4.81 0.82 14.93
CA PRO A 51 5.94 1.35 15.71
C PRO A 51 6.11 2.85 15.49
N ASN A 52 6.21 3.59 16.59
CA ASN A 52 6.27 5.06 16.53
C ASN A 52 7.45 5.58 15.70
N ALA A 53 8.58 4.88 15.72
CA ALA A 53 9.74 5.23 14.88
C ALA A 53 9.43 5.21 13.37
N LEU A 54 8.54 4.30 12.92
CA LEU A 54 8.09 4.28 11.53
C LEU A 54 7.12 5.42 11.23
N LEU A 55 6.20 5.72 12.15
CA LEU A 55 5.26 6.82 11.98
C LEU A 55 5.95 8.19 11.95
N LEU A 56 6.98 8.39 12.77
CA LEU A 56 7.81 9.60 12.72
C LEU A 56 8.54 9.77 11.38
N ARG A 57 9.00 8.65 10.81
CA ARG A 57 9.68 8.65 9.51
C ARG A 57 8.70 8.77 8.33
N TYR A 58 7.51 8.21 8.47
CA TYR A 58 6.47 8.14 7.44
C TYR A 58 5.12 8.61 7.99
N PRO A 59 4.96 9.92 8.27
CA PRO A 59 3.81 10.43 9.01
C PRO A 59 2.45 10.29 8.28
N LYS A 60 2.48 10.05 6.98
CA LYS A 60 1.27 9.82 6.16
C LYS A 60 1.05 8.35 5.82
N ALA A 61 1.81 7.44 6.41
CA ALA A 61 1.70 6.02 6.13
C ALA A 61 0.34 5.45 6.55
N PHE A 62 -0.07 4.43 5.85
CA PHE A 62 -1.26 3.64 6.13
C PHE A 62 -0.99 2.16 5.82
N TYR A 63 -1.82 1.28 6.34
CA TYR A 63 -1.76 -0.14 6.00
C TYR A 63 -2.69 -0.48 4.84
N LEU A 64 -2.23 -1.39 3.99
CA LEU A 64 -3.02 -2.09 3.00
C LEU A 64 -2.93 -3.59 3.27
N ARG A 65 -4.07 -4.27 3.36
CA ARG A 65 -4.11 -5.73 3.44
C ARG A 65 -3.65 -6.34 2.12
N VAL A 66 -2.60 -7.13 2.18
CA VAL A 66 -2.09 -7.87 1.01
C VAL A 66 -2.97 -9.08 0.75
N LYS A 67 -3.45 -9.22 -0.47
CA LYS A 67 -4.27 -10.36 -0.93
C LYS A 67 -3.57 -11.09 -2.05
N GLY A 68 -3.51 -12.41 -1.92
CA GLY A 68 -2.90 -13.29 -2.91
C GLY A 68 -1.43 -13.57 -2.67
N GLU A 69 -0.86 -14.38 -3.55
CA GLU A 69 0.44 -15.01 -3.40
C GLU A 69 1.53 -14.41 -4.30
N SER A 70 1.21 -13.33 -5.03
CA SER A 70 2.13 -12.77 -6.04
C SER A 70 3.41 -12.16 -5.46
N MET A 71 3.45 -11.92 -4.15
CA MET A 71 4.60 -11.35 -3.44
C MET A 71 5.02 -12.22 -2.23
N ASN A 72 4.66 -13.49 -2.20
CA ASN A 72 4.75 -14.36 -1.03
C ASN A 72 6.19 -14.66 -0.55
N ARG A 73 7.21 -14.37 -1.35
CA ARG A 73 8.60 -14.46 -0.91
C ARG A 73 8.98 -13.37 0.10
N ILE A 74 8.29 -12.23 0.08
CA ILE A 74 8.60 -11.06 0.92
C ILE A 74 7.40 -10.56 1.72
N LEU A 75 6.17 -10.76 1.23
CA LEU A 75 4.92 -10.32 1.84
C LEU A 75 3.93 -11.49 1.86
N PRO A 76 3.72 -12.13 3.02
CA PRO A 76 2.76 -13.23 3.11
C PRO A 76 1.35 -12.76 2.77
N ASN A 77 0.54 -13.64 2.16
CA ASN A 77 -0.87 -13.38 1.94
C ASN A 77 -1.58 -13.06 3.26
N GLY A 78 -2.37 -12.01 3.30
CA GLY A 78 -3.08 -11.56 4.49
C GLY A 78 -2.29 -10.62 5.40
N CYS A 79 -0.99 -10.36 5.14
CA CYS A 79 -0.23 -9.38 5.92
C CYS A 79 -0.72 -7.94 5.68
N TYR A 80 -0.31 -7.05 6.56
CA TYR A 80 -0.56 -5.61 6.47
C TYR A 80 0.71 -4.91 6.00
N ALA A 81 0.74 -4.47 4.76
CA ALA A 81 1.84 -3.68 4.21
C ALA A 81 1.70 -2.22 4.61
N LEU A 82 2.75 -1.64 5.19
CA LEU A 82 2.81 -0.22 5.51
C LEU A 82 3.22 0.55 4.26
N ILE A 83 2.34 1.41 3.79
CA ILE A 83 2.48 2.17 2.55
C ILE A 83 2.81 3.62 2.88
N CYS A 84 3.94 4.10 2.36
CA CYS A 84 4.27 5.53 2.34
C CYS A 84 3.76 6.13 1.03
N PRO A 85 2.74 7.01 1.07
CA PRO A 85 2.20 7.64 -0.13
C PRO A 85 3.30 8.36 -0.92
N THR A 86 3.46 8.01 -2.17
CA THR A 86 4.38 8.65 -3.11
C THR A 86 4.07 8.22 -4.54
N SER A 87 4.30 9.11 -5.49
CA SER A 87 4.29 8.80 -6.92
C SER A 87 5.72 8.59 -7.48
N GLU A 88 6.74 8.91 -6.69
CA GLU A 88 8.14 8.66 -7.08
C GLU A 88 8.48 7.17 -7.05
N VAL A 89 9.02 6.67 -8.14
CA VAL A 89 9.45 5.29 -8.28
C VAL A 89 10.96 5.18 -8.11
N VAL A 90 11.38 4.41 -7.13
CA VAL A 90 12.76 3.94 -6.96
C VAL A 90 12.85 2.54 -7.57
N ASP A 91 13.75 2.35 -8.52
CA ASP A 91 13.92 1.09 -9.24
C ASP A 91 14.12 -0.10 -8.29
N GLY A 92 13.39 -1.18 -8.54
CA GLY A 92 13.45 -2.41 -7.75
C GLY A 92 12.73 -2.38 -6.41
N SER A 93 12.13 -1.27 -6.01
CA SER A 93 11.35 -1.17 -4.77
C SER A 93 9.92 -1.70 -4.96
N VAL A 94 9.26 -2.01 -3.85
CA VAL A 94 7.91 -2.59 -3.83
C VAL A 94 6.87 -1.49 -3.58
N TYR A 95 5.81 -1.50 -4.37
CA TYR A 95 4.76 -0.48 -4.36
C TYR A 95 3.37 -1.08 -4.36
N ALA A 96 2.44 -0.36 -3.74
CA ALA A 96 1.02 -0.50 -4.02
C ALA A 96 0.73 0.27 -5.33
N VAL A 97 0.16 -0.42 -6.29
CA VAL A 97 -0.16 0.09 -7.63
C VAL A 97 -1.56 -0.35 -8.05
N SER A 98 -2.20 0.41 -8.93
CA SER A 98 -3.41 -0.02 -9.62
C SER A 98 -3.22 0.08 -11.13
N VAL A 99 -3.85 -0.82 -11.86
CA VAL A 99 -3.81 -0.89 -13.33
C VAL A 99 -5.22 -0.83 -13.87
N GLY A 100 -5.49 0.15 -14.73
CA GLY A 100 -6.83 0.38 -15.29
C GLY A 100 -7.87 0.63 -14.22
N SER A 101 -8.96 -0.13 -14.23
CA SER A 101 -10.04 -0.07 -13.25
C SER A 101 -9.88 -1.07 -12.08
N SER A 102 -8.74 -1.76 -12.01
CA SER A 102 -8.49 -2.77 -10.98
C SER A 102 -8.16 -2.15 -9.63
N ASN A 103 -8.56 -2.83 -8.56
CA ASN A 103 -8.13 -2.47 -7.21
C ASN A 103 -6.60 -2.54 -7.08
N ALA A 104 -6.07 -1.83 -6.10
CA ALA A 104 -4.65 -1.84 -5.81
C ALA A 104 -4.12 -3.25 -5.55
N THR A 105 -2.94 -3.50 -6.07
CA THR A 105 -2.13 -4.69 -5.81
C THR A 105 -0.73 -4.26 -5.40
N VAL A 106 0.04 -5.18 -4.85
CA VAL A 106 1.44 -4.93 -4.48
C VAL A 106 2.36 -5.65 -5.46
N LYS A 107 3.34 -4.94 -6.00
CA LYS A 107 4.32 -5.44 -6.98
C LYS A 107 5.67 -4.78 -6.77
N ARG A 108 6.73 -5.45 -7.22
CA ARG A 108 8.04 -4.82 -7.41
C ARG A 108 8.00 -4.01 -8.70
N VAL A 109 8.44 -2.77 -8.63
CA VAL A 109 8.48 -1.88 -9.80
C VAL A 109 9.89 -1.79 -10.33
N ARG A 110 10.07 -2.11 -11.62
CA ARG A 110 11.31 -1.93 -12.36
C ARG A 110 11.18 -0.81 -13.38
N LYS A 111 12.15 0.08 -13.38
CA LYS A 111 12.30 1.08 -14.45
C LYS A 111 13.01 0.43 -15.64
N LEU A 112 12.40 0.55 -16.81
CA LEU A 112 12.97 0.17 -18.08
C LEU A 112 13.37 1.41 -18.88
N ASN A 113 14.18 1.25 -19.93
CA ASN A 113 14.60 2.40 -20.77
C ASN A 113 13.40 3.14 -21.39
N ASN A 114 12.34 2.41 -21.72
CA ASN A 114 11.13 2.95 -22.39
C ASN A 114 9.84 2.54 -21.69
N GLY A 115 9.89 2.22 -20.39
CA GLY A 115 8.68 1.83 -19.67
C GLY A 115 8.90 1.46 -18.23
N ILE A 116 7.91 0.76 -17.69
CA ILE A 116 7.89 0.21 -16.33
C ILE A 116 7.46 -1.26 -16.39
N ALA A 117 8.11 -2.11 -15.61
CA ALA A 117 7.67 -3.46 -15.36
C ALA A 117 7.14 -3.60 -13.92
N LEU A 118 6.01 -4.28 -13.76
CA LEU A 118 5.47 -4.74 -12.49
C LEU A 118 5.83 -6.22 -12.34
N GLU A 119 6.71 -6.52 -11.40
CA GLU A 119 7.23 -7.87 -11.19
C GLU A 119 6.63 -8.50 -9.94
N PRO A 120 6.13 -9.75 -10.02
CA PRO A 120 5.83 -10.55 -8.84
C PRO A 120 7.12 -10.99 -8.15
N ASP A 121 7.05 -11.24 -6.85
CA ASP A 121 8.11 -11.88 -6.06
C ASP A 121 7.52 -13.08 -5.34
N SER A 122 7.26 -14.13 -6.10
CA SER A 122 6.51 -15.31 -5.69
C SER A 122 7.28 -16.60 -5.94
N ASN A 123 7.01 -17.61 -5.13
CA ASN A 123 7.45 -18.97 -5.38
C ASN A 123 6.54 -19.71 -6.39
N ASP A 124 5.39 -19.13 -6.75
CA ASP A 124 4.50 -19.65 -7.78
C ASP A 124 4.87 -19.08 -9.15
N PRO A 125 5.37 -19.90 -10.10
CA PRO A 125 5.81 -19.43 -11.41
C PRO A 125 4.67 -19.02 -12.35
N THR A 126 3.40 -19.20 -11.96
CA THR A 126 2.24 -18.76 -12.74
C THR A 126 2.07 -17.25 -12.74
N TYR A 127 2.55 -16.58 -11.70
CA TYR A 127 2.59 -15.11 -11.67
C TYR A 127 3.66 -14.58 -12.63
N LYS A 128 3.26 -13.69 -13.52
CA LYS A 128 4.12 -13.11 -14.56
C LYS A 128 4.27 -11.61 -14.41
N SER A 129 5.39 -11.10 -14.88
CA SER A 129 5.63 -9.66 -14.98
C SER A 129 4.72 -9.04 -16.03
N GLN A 130 4.30 -7.79 -15.77
CA GLN A 130 3.56 -6.95 -16.71
C GLN A 130 4.45 -5.78 -17.11
N VAL A 131 4.57 -5.53 -18.40
CA VAL A 131 5.39 -4.42 -18.93
C VAL A 131 4.46 -3.36 -19.51
N PHE A 132 4.72 -2.11 -19.19
CA PHE A 132 4.01 -0.93 -19.68
C PHE A 132 5.01 -0.03 -20.42
N ASP A 133 4.82 0.15 -21.71
CA ASP A 133 5.65 0.98 -22.58
C ASP A 133 5.18 2.44 -22.56
N TYR A 134 6.12 3.39 -22.53
CA TYR A 134 5.82 4.83 -22.61
C TYR A 134 5.17 5.23 -23.95
N GLY A 135 5.44 4.50 -25.04
CA GLY A 135 4.94 4.78 -26.38
C GLY A 135 3.52 4.34 -26.66
N ASP A 136 2.99 3.39 -25.90
CA ASP A 136 1.71 2.73 -26.21
C ASP A 136 0.50 3.32 -25.46
N GLY A 137 0.70 4.38 -24.66
CA GLY A 137 -0.36 4.96 -23.82
C GLY A 137 -0.78 4.07 -22.64
N GLU A 138 -0.20 2.90 -22.49
CA GLU A 138 -0.51 1.94 -21.43
C GLU A 138 -0.15 2.46 -20.05
N LEU A 139 0.85 3.34 -19.95
CA LEU A 139 1.24 3.98 -18.69
C LEU A 139 0.18 4.90 -18.10
N GLU A 140 -0.71 5.44 -18.91
CA GLU A 140 -1.83 6.25 -18.44
C GLU A 140 -2.80 5.44 -17.57
N THR A 141 -2.76 4.10 -17.68
CA THR A 141 -3.58 3.20 -16.88
C THR A 141 -2.91 2.78 -15.56
N LEU A 142 -1.61 3.02 -15.40
CA LEU A 142 -0.86 2.67 -14.19
C LEU A 142 -0.85 3.82 -13.19
N SER A 143 -1.34 3.56 -12.00
CA SER A 143 -1.28 4.50 -10.88
C SER A 143 -0.42 3.95 -9.74
N VAL A 144 0.60 4.70 -9.34
CA VAL A 144 1.44 4.40 -8.19
C VAL A 144 0.84 5.07 -6.96
N ILE A 145 0.46 4.26 -5.96
CA ILE A 145 -0.21 4.72 -4.74
C ILE A 145 0.82 5.07 -3.68
N GLY A 146 1.81 4.21 -3.48
CA GLY A 146 2.86 4.43 -2.51
C GLY A 146 3.82 3.25 -2.39
N ARG A 147 4.96 3.51 -1.74
CA ARG A 147 6.00 2.52 -1.52
C ARG A 147 5.73 1.71 -0.27
N VAL A 148 5.91 0.40 -0.34
CA VAL A 148 5.93 -0.48 0.83
C VAL A 148 7.24 -0.24 1.59
N VAL A 149 7.13 0.18 2.85
CA VAL A 149 8.29 0.52 3.71
C VAL A 149 8.45 -0.44 4.88
N TRP A 150 7.44 -1.19 5.22
CA TRP A 150 7.41 -2.19 6.28
C TRP A 150 6.16 -3.05 6.17
N PHE A 151 6.05 -4.13 6.96
CA PHE A 151 4.83 -4.92 7.09
C PHE A 151 4.75 -5.59 8.44
N CYS A 152 3.54 -5.99 8.83
CA CYS A 152 3.27 -6.88 9.96
C CYS A 152 2.21 -7.90 9.58
N VAL A 153 2.08 -8.93 10.40
CA VAL A 153 1.02 -9.93 10.28
C VAL A 153 -0.04 -9.68 11.35
N PRO A 154 -1.34 -10.00 11.09
CA PRO A 154 -2.38 -9.98 12.11
C PRO A 154 -2.03 -10.92 13.28
N TYR A 155 -2.58 -10.65 14.46
CA TYR A 155 -2.36 -11.51 15.64
C TYR A 155 -2.91 -12.93 15.48
N ASP A 156 -3.94 -13.09 14.66
CA ASP A 156 -4.60 -14.35 14.33
C ASP A 156 -4.06 -14.99 13.04
N TYR A 157 -2.90 -14.54 12.58
CA TYR A 157 -2.27 -15.08 11.38
C TYR A 157 -1.81 -16.52 11.63
N GLU A 158 -2.34 -17.45 10.83
CA GLU A 158 -1.94 -18.86 10.85
C GLU A 158 -0.64 -19.05 10.04
N ILE A 159 0.34 -19.71 10.68
CA ILE A 159 1.65 -20.01 10.09
C ILE A 159 1.60 -21.39 9.41
#